data_b31d358c0dd2fb1dd1531704935a5954
#
_entry.id   b31d358c0dd2fb1dd1531704935a5954
#
_cell.length_a   1.000
_cell.length_b   1.000
_cell.length_c   1.000
_cell.angle_alpha   90.00
_cell.angle_beta   90.00
_cell.angle_gamma   90.00
#
_symmetry.space_group_name_H-M   'P 1'
#
loop_
_entity.id
_entity.type
_entity.pdbx_description
1 polymer ?
#
loop_
_entity_poly.entity_id
_entity_poly.type
_entity_poly.pdbx_seq_one_letter_code
_entity_poly.pdbx_strand_id
1 'polypeptide(L)' 'MCESNAYLRKPGVEDSIFLEMVDRVYNQEDDLVLEDIFGRKKIIKAKIVELALVDHKIILVEK' A
#
# COMPACT_ATOMS: atom_id res chain seq x y z
N MET A 1 17.45 -4.29 -6.25
CA MET A 1 16.60 -3.39 -5.48
C MET A 1 15.20 -3.99 -5.31
N CYS A 2 14.69 -3.97 -4.09
CA CYS A 2 13.37 -4.56 -3.83
C CYS A 2 12.27 -3.60 -4.23
N GLU A 3 11.34 -4.08 -5.02
CA GLU A 3 10.17 -3.32 -5.41
C GLU A 3 8.97 -3.92 -4.72
N SER A 4 8.20 -3.09 -4.02
CA SER A 4 7.02 -3.55 -3.31
C SER A 4 5.78 -2.95 -3.94
N ASN A 5 4.71 -3.73 -3.97
CA ASN A 5 3.42 -3.26 -4.47
C ASN A 5 2.43 -3.22 -3.32
N ALA A 6 1.61 -2.20 -3.30
CA ALA A 6 0.55 -2.05 -2.31
C ALA A 6 -0.76 -2.58 -2.90
N TYR A 7 -1.44 -3.41 -2.12
CA TYR A 7 -2.70 -4.04 -2.51
C TYR A 7 -3.79 -3.59 -1.56
N LEU A 8 -4.97 -3.40 -2.09
CA LEU A 8 -6.15 -3.09 -1.30
C LEU A 8 -6.98 -4.35 -1.13
N ARG A 9 -7.25 -4.70 0.12
CA ARG A 9 -8.04 -5.90 0.46
C ARG A 9 -9.43 -5.50 0.90
N LYS A 10 -10.42 -6.15 0.30
CA LYS A 10 -11.84 -5.93 0.66
C LYS A 10 -12.50 -7.27 0.90
N PRO A 11 -13.50 -7.33 1.78
CA PRO A 11 -14.22 -8.57 2.04
C PRO A 11 -14.86 -9.13 0.77
N GLY A 12 -14.71 -10.42 0.54
CA GLY A 12 -15.39 -11.11 -0.55
C GLY A 12 -14.82 -10.90 -1.94
N VAL A 13 -13.72 -10.16 -2.08
CA VAL A 13 -13.10 -9.94 -3.38
C VAL A 13 -11.59 -10.16 -3.26
N GLU A 14 -10.96 -10.43 -4.39
CA GLU A 14 -9.52 -10.59 -4.43
C GLU A 14 -8.81 -9.26 -4.20
N ASP A 15 -7.60 -9.33 -3.68
CA ASP A 15 -6.77 -8.15 -3.49
C ASP A 15 -6.51 -7.48 -4.84
N SER A 16 -6.59 -6.17 -4.88
CA SER A 16 -6.34 -5.40 -6.08
C SER A 16 -5.15 -4.49 -5.88
N ILE A 17 -4.41 -4.24 -6.95
CA ILE A 17 -3.25 -3.37 -6.88
C ILE A 17 -3.71 -1.93 -6.64
N PHE A 18 -3.17 -1.31 -5.61
CA PHE A 18 -3.43 0.08 -5.29
C PHE A 18 -2.32 0.99 -5.82
N LEU A 19 -1.07 0.60 -5.61
CA LEU A 19 0.08 1.34 -6.11
C LEU A 19 1.25 0.38 -6.31
N GLU A 20 1.88 0.46 -7.49
CA GLU A 20 3.05 -0.34 -7.80
C GLU A 20 4.33 0.43 -7.49
N MET A 21 5.41 -0.31 -7.29
CA MET A 21 6.74 0.25 -7.08
C MET A 21 6.78 1.27 -5.95
N VAL A 22 6.23 0.85 -4.81
CA VAL A 22 6.13 1.72 -3.64
C VAL A 22 7.52 1.95 -3.06
N ASP A 23 7.85 3.21 -2.84
CA ASP A 23 9.12 3.62 -2.25
C ASP A 23 8.93 3.98 -0.77
N ARG A 24 7.88 4.72 -0.46
CA ARG A 24 7.63 5.20 0.90
C ARG A 24 6.19 5.06 1.28
N VAL A 25 5.96 4.65 2.53
CA VAL A 25 4.63 4.59 3.12
C VAL A 25 4.73 5.23 4.50
N TYR A 26 3.87 6.19 4.77
CA TYR A 26 3.88 6.84 6.07
C TYR A 26 2.49 7.34 6.41
N ASN A 27 2.29 7.56 7.71
CA ASN A 27 1.03 8.12 8.20
C ASN A 27 1.11 9.64 8.22
N GLN A 28 0.00 10.27 7.84
CA GLN A 28 -0.16 11.71 7.96
C GLN A 28 -1.55 11.95 8.53
N GLU A 29 -1.62 12.26 9.82
CA GLU A 29 -2.87 12.32 10.58
C GLU A 29 -3.60 10.97 10.49
N ASP A 30 -4.84 10.93 10.01
CA ASP A 30 -5.59 9.68 9.85
C ASP A 30 -5.36 9.01 8.50
N ASP A 31 -4.58 9.64 7.65
CA ASP A 31 -4.37 9.16 6.30
C ASP A 31 -3.09 8.36 6.19
N LEU A 32 -3.07 7.44 5.25
CA LEU A 32 -1.88 6.71 4.86
C LEU A 32 -1.43 7.25 3.51
N VAL A 33 -0.19 7.67 3.44
CA VAL A 33 0.39 8.22 2.22
C VAL A 33 1.35 7.19 1.64
N LEU A 34 1.16 6.88 0.36
CA LEU A 34 2.04 5.97 -0.36
C LEU A 34 2.67 6.72 -1.52
N GLU A 35 3.98 6.57 -1.65
CA GLU A 35 4.73 7.25 -2.68
C GLU A 35 5.53 6.22 -3.47
N ASP A 36 5.48 6.29 -4.79
CA ASP A 36 6.22 5.36 -5.63
C ASP A 36 7.62 5.89 -5.96
N ILE A 37 8.40 5.07 -6.67
CA ILE A 37 9.78 5.43 -6.99
C ILE A 37 9.88 6.61 -7.97
N PHE A 38 8.76 6.99 -8.60
CA PHE A 38 8.71 8.12 -9.52
C PHE A 38 8.22 9.39 -8.84
N GLY A 39 7.97 9.35 -7.54
CA GLY A 39 7.52 10.50 -6.78
C GLY A 39 6.00 10.73 -6.81
N ARG A 40 5.24 9.83 -7.39
CA ARG A 40 3.77 9.95 -7.39
C ARG A 40 3.24 9.51 -6.04
N LYS A 41 2.23 10.22 -5.56
CA LYS A 41 1.64 9.95 -4.24
C LYS A 41 0.18 9.55 -4.37
N LYS A 42 -0.23 8.63 -3.50
CA LYS A 42 -1.64 8.32 -3.28
C LYS A 42 -1.91 8.41 -1.79
N ILE A 43 -3.06 8.96 -1.45
CA ILE A 43 -3.47 9.12 -0.07
C ILE A 43 -4.78 8.39 0.12
N ILE A 44 -4.86 7.59 1.17
CA ILE A 44 -6.05 6.79 1.43
C ILE A 44 -6.25 6.65 2.94
N LYS A 45 -7.51 6.63 3.37
CA LYS A 45 -7.83 6.33 4.77
C LYS A 45 -7.84 4.82 4.92
N ALA A 46 -6.67 4.27 5.22
CA ALA A 46 -6.47 2.83 5.31
C ALA A 46 -5.42 2.52 6.35
N LYS A 47 -5.30 1.24 6.66
CA LYS A 47 -4.23 0.75 7.54
C LYS A 47 -3.54 -0.41 6.88
N ILE A 48 -2.28 -0.60 7.22
CA ILE A 48 -1.52 -1.76 6.78
C ILE A 48 -1.91 -2.92 7.68
N VAL A 49 -2.37 -4.02 7.07
CA VAL A 49 -2.73 -5.21 7.82
C VAL A 49 -1.74 -6.34 7.66
N GLU A 50 -0.92 -6.28 6.63
CA GLU A 50 0.08 -7.32 6.40
C GLU A 50 1.22 -6.79 5.54
N LEU A 51 2.44 -7.20 5.89
CA LEU A 51 3.62 -6.96 5.08
C LEU A 51 4.21 -8.32 4.72
N ALA A 52 4.05 -8.72 3.48
CA ALA A 52 4.61 -9.98 2.99
C ALA A 52 5.93 -9.64 2.29
N LEU A 53 7.00 -9.59 3.06
CA LEU A 53 8.26 -9.03 2.61
C LEU A 53 8.95 -9.85 1.53
N VAL A 54 8.86 -11.17 1.60
CA VAL A 54 9.45 -12.02 0.57
C VAL A 54 8.72 -11.85 -0.75
N ASP A 55 7.40 -11.64 -0.69
CA ASP A 55 6.58 -11.45 -1.87
C ASP A 55 6.51 -9.98 -2.31
N HIS A 56 7.13 -9.09 -1.57
CA HIS A 56 7.14 -7.65 -1.84
C HIS A 56 5.72 -7.07 -1.90
N LYS A 57 4.88 -7.48 -0.95
CA LYS A 57 3.49 -7.04 -0.88
C LYS A 57 3.21 -6.26 0.38
N ILE A 58 2.48 -5.17 0.23
CA ILE A 58 1.96 -4.37 1.33
C ILE A 58 0.45 -4.45 1.20
N ILE A 59 -0.22 -5.01 2.22
CA ILE A 59 -1.67 -5.22 2.16
C ILE A 59 -2.36 -4.17 3.01
N LEU A 60 -3.28 -3.45 2.39
CA LEU A 60 -4.03 -2.36 3.02
C LEU A 60 -5.50 -2.72 3.13
N VAL A 61 -6.13 -2.23 4.18
CA VAL A 61 -7.58 -2.33 4.36
C VAL A 61 -8.08 -0.92 4.66
N GLU A 62 -9.13 -0.49 3.96
CA GLU A 62 -9.74 0.81 4.23
C GLU A 62 -10.36 0.86 5.63
N LYS A 63 -10.24 2.00 6.25
CA LYS A 63 -10.84 2.24 7.57
C LYS A 63 -12.33 2.44 7.47
#